data_be904ef787aed84f43485d603d030702
#
_entry.id   be904ef787aed84f43485d603d030702
#
_cell.length_a   1.000
_cell.length_b   1.000
_cell.length_c   1.000
_cell.angle_alpha   90.00
_cell.angle_beta   90.00
_cell.angle_gamma   90.00
#
_symmetry.space_group_name_H-M   'P 1'
#
loop_
_entity.id
_entity.type
_entity.pdbx_description
1 polymer ?
#
loop_
_entity_poly.entity_id
_entity_poly.type
_entity_poly.pdbx_seq_one_letter_code
_entity_poly.pdbx_strand_id
1 'polypeptide(L)'
;MTHNKCFLFLIFALAQPGWSQTGDLVPVVSRPVSRTVELPGEFLPFLMVSLHAKVPSYVDRVLVDRGSVVKQGDLLAELSAPEMAAQIAEAQSKVQAAEADRLQAEAQLAAAESTYDRTKTAAQTPGAIAGNELILAEKQRDAARALVNSRQQASRAAEAAVRALQDLQAYLKITAPFDGVVTDRLVHPGALVGPGNDAALLVIQQVSHLRLVVPVPEQSVSGIVNGASVPFQVPAWPERTYSGIIARVSHALDQKTRTMNVELDVMNRDGSLAPGMYPAVKWPVRRAQPSLFVPKTSVVTTTERTFVIRDENGRAEWVDVRKGVSEGDLAEVLGNLKPGDKVLRRATDEIRDGAPIQMARHP
;
A
#
# COMPACT_ATOMS: atom_id res chain seq x y z
N MET A 1 -106.96 -20.78 48.51
CA MET A 1 -106.34 -19.52 48.84
C MET A 1 -104.82 -19.72 48.74
N THR A 2 -104.07 -19.58 47.79
CA THR A 2 -103.82 -18.62 46.77
C THR A 2 -102.69 -17.62 47.14
N HIS A 3 -101.55 -17.65 46.62
CA HIS A 3 -100.83 -16.45 46.16
C HIS A 3 -99.60 -16.85 45.31
N ASN A 4 -99.72 -16.56 44.05
CA ASN A 4 -98.72 -16.58 43.06
C ASN A 4 -97.78 -15.39 43.27
N LYS A 5 -96.46 -15.57 43.41
CA LYS A 5 -95.47 -14.53 43.33
C LYS A 5 -94.54 -14.80 42.17
N CYS A 6 -94.69 -14.00 41.12
CA CYS A 6 -93.83 -13.91 39.98
C CYS A 6 -92.50 -13.30 40.40
N PHE A 7 -91.34 -14.00 40.19
CA PHE A 7 -89.96 -13.49 40.43
C PHE A 7 -89.32 -13.12 39.11
N LEU A 8 -89.14 -11.81 38.92
CA LEU A 8 -88.50 -11.21 37.76
C LEU A 8 -86.98 -11.30 37.98
N PHE A 9 -86.27 -12.11 37.22
CA PHE A 9 -84.78 -12.18 37.21
C PHE A 9 -84.20 -11.07 36.34
N LEU A 10 -83.60 -10.06 36.98
CA LEU A 10 -82.88 -8.98 36.36
C LEU A 10 -81.43 -9.47 36.10
N ILE A 11 -81.07 -9.73 34.85
CA ILE A 11 -79.67 -10.07 34.44
C ILE A 11 -78.87 -8.77 34.41
N PHE A 12 -78.01 -8.60 35.41
CA PHE A 12 -77.01 -7.53 35.44
C PHE A 12 -75.78 -7.97 34.62
N ALA A 13 -75.66 -7.43 33.41
CA ALA A 13 -74.41 -7.59 32.58
C ALA A 13 -73.28 -6.76 33.21
N LEU A 14 -72.38 -7.43 33.92
CA LEU A 14 -71.14 -6.83 34.41
C LEU A 14 -70.24 -6.58 33.18
N ALA A 15 -70.22 -5.32 32.66
CA ALA A 15 -69.18 -4.83 31.77
C ALA A 15 -67.87 -4.77 32.59
N GLN A 16 -66.95 -5.68 32.33
CA GLN A 16 -65.62 -5.59 32.89
C GLN A 16 -64.92 -4.35 32.31
N PRO A 17 -64.33 -3.45 33.11
CA PRO A 17 -63.54 -2.34 32.59
C PRO A 17 -62.28 -2.93 31.95
N GLY A 18 -62.15 -2.84 30.62
CA GLY A 18 -60.93 -3.13 29.92
C GLY A 18 -59.83 -2.22 30.47
N TRP A 19 -58.81 -2.81 31.06
CA TRP A 19 -57.64 -2.10 31.54
C TRP A 19 -56.96 -1.50 30.35
N SER A 20 -57.20 -0.20 30.13
CA SER A 20 -56.52 0.61 29.14
C SER A 20 -55.16 1.00 29.67
N GLN A 21 -54.11 0.44 29.10
CA GLN A 21 -52.76 0.79 29.49
C GLN A 21 -52.31 2.04 28.75
N THR A 22 -51.95 3.05 29.54
CA THR A 22 -51.44 4.35 29.03
C THR A 22 -49.96 4.20 28.69
N GLY A 23 -49.61 4.22 27.42
CA GLY A 23 -48.24 4.07 26.96
C GLY A 23 -47.71 5.33 26.32
N ASP A 24 -46.45 5.69 26.65
CA ASP A 24 -45.69 6.74 25.93
C ASP A 24 -45.10 6.11 24.65
N LEU A 25 -45.42 6.69 23.47
CA LEU A 25 -44.98 6.21 22.17
C LEU A 25 -43.73 6.96 21.71
N VAL A 26 -42.76 6.24 21.18
CA VAL A 26 -41.55 6.79 20.62
C VAL A 26 -41.33 6.27 19.21
N PRO A 27 -40.82 7.13 18.28
CA PRO A 27 -40.53 6.69 16.94
C PRO A 27 -39.30 5.78 16.88
N VAL A 28 -39.33 4.79 16.00
CA VAL A 28 -38.16 4.01 15.60
C VAL A 28 -37.24 4.90 14.81
N VAL A 29 -35.99 5.05 15.24
CA VAL A 29 -35.00 5.93 14.65
C VAL A 29 -34.03 5.13 13.80
N SER A 30 -33.80 5.57 12.57
CA SER A 30 -32.76 5.01 11.71
C SER A 30 -31.45 5.75 11.92
N ARG A 31 -30.40 5.02 12.32
CA ARG A 31 -29.05 5.57 12.52
C ARG A 31 -27.96 4.69 11.88
N PRO A 32 -26.89 5.29 11.35
CA PRO A 32 -25.73 4.51 10.97
C PRO A 32 -25.10 3.90 12.23
N VAL A 33 -24.85 2.59 12.20
CA VAL A 33 -24.13 1.91 13.28
C VAL A 33 -22.65 2.06 13.01
N SER A 34 -21.95 2.73 13.92
CA SER A 34 -20.48 2.76 13.96
C SER A 34 -20.01 2.03 15.21
N ARG A 35 -19.24 1.00 15.01
CA ARG A 35 -18.58 0.25 16.09
C ARG A 35 -17.09 0.34 15.91
N THR A 36 -16.35 0.59 16.97
CA THR A 36 -14.89 0.49 16.95
C THR A 36 -14.49 -0.90 17.45
N VAL A 37 -13.65 -1.58 16.69
CA VAL A 37 -13.04 -2.86 17.07
C VAL A 37 -11.55 -2.64 17.15
N GLU A 38 -10.93 -3.18 18.18
CA GLU A 38 -9.47 -3.15 18.30
C GLU A 38 -8.88 -4.31 17.50
N LEU A 39 -8.02 -3.99 16.53
CA LEU A 39 -7.34 -4.94 15.68
C LEU A 39 -5.82 -4.82 15.87
N PRO A 40 -5.08 -5.93 15.91
CA PRO A 40 -3.63 -5.86 15.88
C PRO A 40 -3.15 -5.40 14.50
N GLY A 41 -2.08 -4.61 14.47
CA GLY A 41 -1.38 -4.26 13.25
C GLY A 41 0.10 -4.51 13.39
N GLU A 42 0.85 -4.45 12.30
CA GLU A 42 2.30 -4.58 12.25
C GLU A 42 2.89 -3.44 11.43
N PHE A 43 3.93 -2.78 11.97
CA PHE A 43 4.67 -1.80 11.20
C PHE A 43 5.71 -2.45 10.31
N LEU A 44 5.63 -2.14 9.03
CA LEU A 44 6.67 -2.44 8.04
C LEU A 44 7.35 -1.14 7.60
N PRO A 45 8.63 -1.19 7.19
CA PRO A 45 9.28 -0.03 6.59
C PRO A 45 8.59 0.32 5.26
N PHE A 46 8.55 1.59 4.90
CA PHE A 46 7.97 2.01 3.61
C PHE A 46 8.81 1.49 2.43
N LEU A 47 10.14 1.61 2.54
CA LEU A 47 11.12 1.01 1.63
C LEU A 47 12.10 0.17 2.44
N MET A 48 12.47 -0.98 1.89
CA MET A 48 13.51 -1.85 2.42
C MET A 48 14.32 -2.41 1.27
N VAL A 49 15.64 -2.39 1.39
CA VAL A 49 16.53 -2.96 0.39
C VAL A 49 17.68 -3.71 1.08
N SER A 50 17.97 -4.88 0.56
CA SER A 50 19.19 -5.63 0.84
C SER A 50 20.20 -5.34 -0.25
N LEU A 51 21.31 -4.71 0.09
CA LEU A 51 22.38 -4.34 -0.85
C LEU A 51 23.33 -5.52 -1.06
N HIS A 52 23.61 -5.83 -2.31
CA HIS A 52 24.48 -6.94 -2.73
C HIS A 52 25.60 -6.43 -3.63
N ALA A 53 26.73 -7.11 -3.62
CA ALA A 53 27.80 -6.86 -4.60
C ALA A 53 27.42 -7.40 -5.98
N LYS A 54 27.57 -6.56 -7.01
CA LYS A 54 27.28 -6.94 -8.41
C LYS A 54 28.48 -7.56 -9.14
N VAL A 55 29.67 -7.34 -8.61
CA VAL A 55 30.93 -7.86 -9.18
C VAL A 55 31.74 -8.60 -8.12
N PRO A 56 32.48 -9.66 -8.49
CA PRO A 56 33.39 -10.33 -7.56
C PRO A 56 34.45 -9.35 -7.06
N SER A 57 34.56 -9.20 -5.74
CA SER A 57 35.44 -8.21 -5.12
C SER A 57 35.67 -8.51 -3.65
N TYR A 58 36.66 -7.89 -3.06
CA TYR A 58 36.87 -7.90 -1.61
C TYR A 58 36.32 -6.61 -1.01
N VAL A 59 35.76 -6.72 0.20
CA VAL A 59 35.37 -5.55 0.96
C VAL A 59 36.62 -4.86 1.49
N ASP A 60 36.88 -3.65 1.00
CA ASP A 60 38.02 -2.85 1.47
C ASP A 60 37.66 -2.20 2.81
N ARG A 61 36.56 -1.44 2.83
CA ARG A 61 36.06 -0.78 4.02
C ARG A 61 34.54 -0.63 4.04
N VAL A 62 33.98 -0.63 5.23
CA VAL A 62 32.56 -0.34 5.50
C VAL A 62 32.53 0.94 6.34
N LEU A 63 31.81 1.96 5.83
CA LEU A 63 31.78 3.31 6.42
C LEU A 63 30.62 3.53 7.39
N VAL A 64 29.69 2.58 7.44
CA VAL A 64 28.48 2.64 8.25
C VAL A 64 28.33 1.39 9.12
N ASP A 65 27.52 1.49 10.18
CA ASP A 65 27.18 0.36 11.04
C ASP A 65 25.66 0.33 11.30
N ARG A 66 25.19 -0.68 12.02
CA ARG A 66 23.79 -0.76 12.47
C ARG A 66 23.40 0.50 13.22
N GLY A 67 22.25 1.06 12.88
CA GLY A 67 21.74 2.31 13.44
C GLY A 67 22.26 3.57 12.75
N SER A 68 23.21 3.47 11.79
CA SER A 68 23.65 4.64 11.02
C SER A 68 22.53 5.21 10.16
N VAL A 69 22.27 6.50 10.29
CA VAL A 69 21.35 7.25 9.44
C VAL A 69 22.09 7.64 8.17
N VAL A 70 21.51 7.35 7.01
CA VAL A 70 22.10 7.57 5.70
C VAL A 70 21.13 8.32 4.78
N LYS A 71 21.70 9.12 3.88
CA LYS A 71 20.96 9.82 2.83
C LYS A 71 21.20 9.14 1.48
N GLN A 72 20.27 9.35 0.57
CA GLN A 72 20.41 8.87 -0.81
C GLN A 72 21.72 9.36 -1.42
N GLY A 73 22.50 8.42 -1.97
CA GLY A 73 23.81 8.68 -2.57
C GLY A 73 25.00 8.59 -1.61
N ASP A 74 24.77 8.50 -0.28
CA ASP A 74 25.86 8.33 0.67
C ASP A 74 26.64 7.04 0.40
N LEU A 75 27.97 7.12 0.48
CA LEU A 75 28.87 5.98 0.33
C LEU A 75 28.85 5.12 1.61
N LEU A 76 28.48 3.86 1.46
CA LEU A 76 28.28 2.94 2.59
C LEU A 76 29.45 1.95 2.74
N ALA A 77 29.94 1.46 1.62
CA ALA A 77 31.08 0.53 1.59
C ALA A 77 31.87 0.71 0.30
N GLU A 78 33.15 0.42 0.38
CA GLU A 78 34.05 0.35 -0.79
C GLU A 78 34.53 -1.09 -0.95
N LEU A 79 34.48 -1.51 -2.21
CA LEU A 79 34.93 -2.83 -2.63
C LEU A 79 36.19 -2.67 -3.47
N SER A 80 37.08 -3.65 -3.40
CA SER A 80 38.33 -3.71 -4.18
C SER A 80 38.30 -4.90 -5.12
N ALA A 81 38.58 -4.65 -6.42
CA ALA A 81 38.73 -5.68 -7.44
C ALA A 81 39.97 -5.35 -8.29
N PRO A 82 41.18 -5.75 -7.82
CA PRO A 82 42.46 -5.46 -8.53
C PRO A 82 42.48 -5.98 -9.96
N GLU A 83 41.85 -7.12 -10.22
CA GLU A 83 41.74 -7.74 -11.55
C GLU A 83 41.01 -6.84 -12.54
N MET A 84 39.95 -6.13 -12.07
CA MET A 84 39.21 -5.19 -12.90
C MET A 84 40.07 -3.97 -13.30
N ALA A 85 40.89 -3.46 -12.38
CA ALA A 85 41.79 -2.38 -12.68
C ALA A 85 42.79 -2.78 -13.78
N ALA A 86 43.33 -4.01 -13.74
CA ALA A 86 44.18 -4.56 -14.77
C ALA A 86 43.46 -4.69 -16.15
N GLN A 87 42.19 -5.16 -16.12
CA GLN A 87 41.37 -5.27 -17.33
C GLN A 87 41.08 -3.89 -17.97
N ILE A 88 40.84 -2.87 -17.16
CA ILE A 88 40.65 -1.51 -17.65
C ILE A 88 41.94 -0.99 -18.28
N ALA A 89 43.11 -1.20 -17.66
CA ALA A 89 44.40 -0.79 -18.22
C ALA A 89 44.70 -1.49 -19.57
N GLU A 90 44.42 -2.78 -19.69
CA GLU A 90 44.53 -3.54 -20.94
C GLU A 90 43.59 -2.96 -22.02
N ALA A 91 42.32 -2.71 -21.68
CA ALA A 91 41.37 -2.14 -22.64
C ALA A 91 41.78 -0.73 -23.09
N GLN A 92 42.32 0.10 -22.19
CA GLN A 92 42.87 1.41 -22.53
C GLN A 92 44.06 1.31 -23.51
N SER A 93 44.91 0.32 -23.30
CA SER A 93 46.04 0.08 -24.26
C SER A 93 45.53 -0.29 -25.66
N LYS A 94 44.42 -1.07 -25.73
CA LYS A 94 43.78 -1.39 -27.02
C LYS A 94 43.15 -0.17 -27.69
N VAL A 95 42.60 0.79 -26.92
CA VAL A 95 42.13 2.07 -27.47
C VAL A 95 43.31 2.84 -28.10
N GLN A 96 44.45 2.94 -27.38
CA GLN A 96 45.66 3.64 -27.92
C GLN A 96 46.15 3.00 -29.20
N ALA A 97 46.19 1.67 -29.29
CA ALA A 97 46.60 0.96 -30.51
C ALA A 97 45.63 1.22 -31.68
N ALA A 98 44.29 1.14 -31.43
CA ALA A 98 43.30 1.42 -32.47
C ALA A 98 43.31 2.87 -32.93
N GLU A 99 43.64 3.82 -32.06
CA GLU A 99 43.79 5.23 -32.40
C GLU A 99 45.05 5.47 -33.25
N ALA A 100 46.16 4.81 -32.95
CA ALA A 100 47.35 4.85 -33.77
C ALA A 100 47.12 4.29 -35.20
N ASP A 101 46.39 3.17 -35.31
CA ASP A 101 45.96 2.61 -36.60
C ASP A 101 45.06 3.58 -37.38
N ARG A 102 44.16 4.30 -36.71
CA ARG A 102 43.30 5.31 -37.33
C ARG A 102 44.15 6.47 -37.90
N LEU A 103 45.08 7.00 -37.10
CA LEU A 103 45.99 8.07 -37.54
C LEU A 103 46.84 7.64 -38.72
N GLN A 104 47.34 6.40 -38.74
CA GLN A 104 48.05 5.85 -39.88
C GLN A 104 47.17 5.80 -41.14
N ALA A 105 45.92 5.36 -41.03
CA ALA A 105 44.99 5.32 -42.14
C ALA A 105 44.64 6.74 -42.65
N GLU A 106 44.51 7.71 -41.77
CA GLU A 106 44.31 9.13 -42.16
C GLU A 106 45.48 9.70 -42.92
N ALA A 107 46.70 9.39 -42.51
CA ALA A 107 47.89 9.79 -43.25
C ALA A 107 47.95 9.15 -44.68
N GLN A 108 47.52 7.87 -44.78
CA GLN A 108 47.38 7.19 -46.06
C GLN A 108 46.32 7.84 -46.97
N LEU A 109 45.16 8.20 -46.37
CA LEU A 109 44.14 8.93 -47.12
C LEU A 109 44.63 10.28 -47.61
N ALA A 110 45.29 11.07 -46.77
CA ALA A 110 45.83 12.36 -47.14
C ALA A 110 46.85 12.25 -48.33
N ALA A 111 47.68 11.21 -48.33
CA ALA A 111 48.56 10.93 -49.44
C ALA A 111 47.83 10.56 -50.75
N ALA A 112 46.76 9.71 -50.61
CA ALA A 112 45.92 9.31 -51.76
C ALA A 112 45.10 10.49 -52.31
N GLU A 113 44.54 11.35 -51.44
CA GLU A 113 43.85 12.58 -51.83
C GLU A 113 44.79 13.54 -52.60
N SER A 114 45.99 13.79 -52.07
CA SER A 114 47.01 14.63 -52.77
C SER A 114 47.35 14.05 -54.13
N THR A 115 47.48 12.73 -54.27
CA THR A 115 47.76 12.10 -55.54
C THR A 115 46.59 12.23 -56.53
N TYR A 116 45.37 12.00 -56.08
CA TYR A 116 44.13 12.17 -56.84
C TYR A 116 44.01 13.62 -57.37
N ASP A 117 44.22 14.62 -56.52
CA ASP A 117 44.09 16.03 -56.87
C ASP A 117 45.12 16.48 -57.89
N ARG A 118 46.34 16.01 -57.74
CA ARG A 118 47.39 16.27 -58.78
C ARG A 118 47.05 15.61 -60.11
N THR A 119 46.61 14.34 -60.10
CA THR A 119 46.20 13.62 -61.32
C THR A 119 45.02 14.27 -61.98
N LYS A 120 44.02 14.69 -61.17
CA LYS A 120 42.87 15.40 -61.67
C LYS A 120 43.18 16.74 -62.31
N THR A 121 44.12 17.50 -61.74
CA THR A 121 44.63 18.76 -62.35
C THR A 121 45.35 18.50 -63.65
N ALA A 122 46.22 17.49 -63.69
CA ALA A 122 46.93 17.11 -64.95
C ALA A 122 45.99 16.63 -66.04
N ALA A 123 44.88 15.95 -65.69
CA ALA A 123 43.83 15.50 -66.62
C ALA A 123 43.11 16.63 -67.37
N GLN A 124 43.16 17.87 -66.84
CA GLN A 124 42.64 19.04 -67.54
C GLN A 124 43.40 19.44 -68.80
N THR A 125 44.61 18.95 -68.95
CA THR A 125 45.47 19.19 -70.16
C THR A 125 45.32 17.98 -71.10
N PRO A 126 44.78 18.16 -72.32
CA PRO A 126 44.55 17.04 -73.24
C PRO A 126 45.93 16.31 -73.57
N GLY A 127 45.91 14.98 -73.37
CA GLY A 127 47.07 14.11 -73.62
C GLY A 127 48.13 14.08 -72.52
N ALA A 128 47.97 14.78 -71.41
CA ALA A 128 48.90 14.80 -70.26
C ALA A 128 48.97 13.53 -69.44
N ILE A 129 47.84 12.79 -69.33
CA ILE A 129 47.79 11.50 -68.67
C ILE A 129 46.87 10.51 -69.39
N ALA A 130 47.00 9.19 -69.11
CA ALA A 130 46.11 8.18 -69.60
C ALA A 130 44.79 8.21 -68.80
N GLY A 131 43.63 8.06 -69.46
CA GLY A 131 42.32 8.17 -68.81
C GLY A 131 42.10 7.16 -67.68
N ASN A 132 42.77 6.02 -67.68
CA ASN A 132 42.68 5.02 -66.58
C ASN A 132 43.50 5.44 -65.34
N GLU A 133 44.51 6.33 -65.46
CA GLU A 133 45.28 6.79 -64.28
C GLU A 133 44.41 7.61 -63.30
N LEU A 134 43.54 8.48 -63.80
CA LEU A 134 42.63 9.25 -62.98
C LEU A 134 41.64 8.31 -62.26
N ILE A 135 41.07 7.31 -62.95
CA ILE A 135 40.15 6.33 -62.36
C ILE A 135 40.89 5.52 -61.28
N LEU A 136 42.12 5.11 -61.50
CA LEU A 136 42.93 4.38 -60.53
C LEU A 136 43.22 5.23 -59.31
N ALA A 137 43.62 6.50 -59.46
CA ALA A 137 43.82 7.41 -58.32
C ALA A 137 42.53 7.66 -57.53
N GLU A 138 41.38 7.78 -58.21
CA GLU A 138 40.06 7.90 -57.57
C GLU A 138 39.74 6.68 -56.71
N LYS A 139 39.91 5.45 -57.26
CA LYS A 139 39.66 4.21 -56.54
C LYS A 139 40.60 4.00 -55.35
N GLN A 140 41.86 4.42 -55.48
CA GLN A 140 42.84 4.40 -54.38
C GLN A 140 42.41 5.33 -53.23
N ARG A 141 41.99 6.58 -53.57
CA ARG A 141 41.44 7.52 -52.57
C ARG A 141 40.18 6.94 -51.86
N ASP A 142 39.26 6.38 -52.65
CA ASP A 142 38.03 5.81 -52.11
C ASP A 142 38.33 4.62 -51.19
N ALA A 143 39.28 3.77 -51.55
CA ALA A 143 39.74 2.66 -50.73
C ALA A 143 40.41 3.14 -49.43
N ALA A 144 41.28 4.19 -49.50
CA ALA A 144 41.87 4.77 -48.30
C ALA A 144 40.86 5.42 -47.41
N ARG A 145 39.81 6.07 -47.94
CA ARG A 145 38.70 6.64 -47.17
C ARG A 145 37.88 5.54 -46.48
N ALA A 146 37.63 4.44 -47.16
CA ALA A 146 36.95 3.28 -46.58
C ALA A 146 37.76 2.67 -45.42
N LEU A 147 39.11 2.63 -45.59
CA LEU A 147 40.03 2.17 -44.54
C LEU A 147 39.97 3.07 -43.29
N VAL A 148 39.97 4.41 -43.44
CA VAL A 148 39.80 5.36 -42.32
C VAL A 148 38.51 5.11 -41.61
N ASN A 149 37.40 4.97 -42.35
CA ASN A 149 36.08 4.67 -41.74
C ASN A 149 36.11 3.35 -40.96
N SER A 150 36.74 2.31 -41.48
CA SER A 150 36.88 1.02 -40.80
C SER A 150 37.69 1.16 -39.49
N ARG A 151 38.85 1.85 -39.53
CA ARG A 151 39.69 2.08 -38.34
C ARG A 151 39.00 2.97 -37.30
N GLN A 152 38.23 3.97 -37.76
CA GLN A 152 37.39 4.79 -36.88
C GLN A 152 36.36 3.96 -36.13
N GLN A 153 35.71 2.99 -36.81
CA GLN A 153 34.76 2.11 -36.13
C GLN A 153 35.47 1.17 -35.13
N ALA A 154 36.67 0.70 -35.45
CA ALA A 154 37.45 -0.13 -34.52
C ALA A 154 37.88 0.67 -33.27
N SER A 155 38.28 1.92 -33.40
CA SER A 155 38.58 2.82 -32.27
C SER A 155 37.38 3.03 -31.38
N ARG A 156 36.21 3.32 -31.97
CA ARG A 156 34.94 3.48 -31.21
C ARG A 156 34.54 2.20 -30.47
N ALA A 157 34.74 1.03 -31.07
CA ALA A 157 34.47 -0.24 -30.43
C ALA A 157 35.39 -0.47 -29.22
N ALA A 158 36.68 -0.14 -29.33
CA ALA A 158 37.64 -0.23 -28.23
C ALA A 158 37.27 0.73 -27.09
N GLU A 159 36.88 1.99 -27.40
CA GLU A 159 36.39 2.94 -26.41
C GLU A 159 35.12 2.46 -25.70
N ALA A 160 34.19 1.83 -26.43
CA ALA A 160 32.97 1.28 -25.82
C ALA A 160 33.30 0.15 -24.85
N ALA A 161 34.32 -0.68 -25.15
CA ALA A 161 34.78 -1.72 -24.23
C ALA A 161 35.34 -1.14 -22.91
N VAL A 162 36.12 -0.05 -23.00
CA VAL A 162 36.63 0.66 -21.81
C VAL A 162 35.45 1.20 -20.97
N ARG A 163 34.48 1.87 -21.62
CA ARG A 163 33.30 2.39 -20.91
C ARG A 163 32.53 1.28 -20.17
N ALA A 164 32.31 0.13 -20.82
CA ALA A 164 31.62 -1.00 -20.19
C ALA A 164 32.35 -1.50 -18.93
N LEU A 165 33.68 -1.54 -18.93
CA LEU A 165 34.48 -1.92 -17.75
C LEU A 165 34.42 -0.84 -16.65
N GLN A 166 34.43 0.43 -17.02
CA GLN A 166 34.30 1.55 -16.09
C GLN A 166 32.91 1.57 -15.42
N ASP A 167 31.86 1.25 -16.17
CA ASP A 167 30.49 1.11 -15.61
C ASP A 167 30.42 -0.03 -14.58
N LEU A 168 31.11 -1.15 -14.86
CA LEU A 168 31.25 -2.23 -13.86
C LEU A 168 32.08 -1.80 -12.66
N GLN A 169 33.11 -0.99 -12.83
CA GLN A 169 33.94 -0.45 -11.74
C GLN A 169 33.12 0.45 -10.82
N ALA A 170 32.11 1.17 -11.33
CA ALA A 170 31.23 2.00 -10.50
C ALA A 170 30.48 1.18 -9.43
N TYR A 171 30.21 -0.10 -9.69
CA TYR A 171 29.56 -0.99 -8.71
C TYR A 171 30.47 -1.39 -7.55
N LEU A 172 31.74 -1.04 -7.54
CA LEU A 172 32.60 -1.22 -6.37
C LEU A 172 32.32 -0.22 -5.25
N LYS A 173 31.58 0.83 -5.54
CA LYS A 173 31.08 1.78 -4.54
C LYS A 173 29.64 1.48 -4.23
N ILE A 174 29.40 1.02 -3.01
CA ILE A 174 28.05 0.73 -2.53
C ILE A 174 27.48 1.99 -1.93
N THR A 175 26.38 2.50 -2.52
CA THR A 175 25.72 3.74 -2.08
C THR A 175 24.30 3.49 -1.65
N ALA A 176 23.77 4.36 -0.79
CA ALA A 176 22.39 4.30 -0.33
C ALA A 176 21.41 4.68 -1.46
N PRO A 177 20.40 3.85 -1.78
CA PRO A 177 19.45 4.14 -2.86
C PRO A 177 18.34 5.13 -2.41
N PHE A 178 18.12 5.32 -1.11
CA PHE A 178 17.16 6.25 -0.51
C PHE A 178 17.59 6.62 0.91
N ASP A 179 16.96 7.66 1.48
CA ASP A 179 17.18 8.08 2.86
C ASP A 179 16.63 7.03 3.83
N GLY A 180 17.44 6.60 4.79
CA GLY A 180 17.01 5.57 5.72
C GLY A 180 18.01 5.31 6.84
N VAL A 181 17.83 4.15 7.47
CA VAL A 181 18.70 3.65 8.55
C VAL A 181 19.23 2.28 8.15
N VAL A 182 20.51 2.05 8.40
CA VAL A 182 21.13 0.74 8.25
C VAL A 182 20.66 -0.16 9.40
N THR A 183 19.84 -1.16 9.11
CA THR A 183 19.34 -2.09 10.13
C THR A 183 20.27 -3.27 10.35
N ASP A 184 20.96 -3.73 9.30
CA ASP A 184 21.87 -4.85 9.37
C ASP A 184 23.14 -4.59 8.59
N ARG A 185 24.26 -4.98 9.20
CA ARG A 185 25.58 -5.09 8.58
C ARG A 185 26.00 -6.56 8.65
N LEU A 186 26.04 -7.18 7.46
CA LEU A 186 26.28 -8.62 7.31
C LEU A 186 27.67 -8.94 6.75
N VAL A 187 28.48 -7.90 6.52
CA VAL A 187 29.79 -7.99 5.87
C VAL A 187 30.85 -7.24 6.68
N HIS A 188 32.09 -7.73 6.59
CA HIS A 188 33.27 -7.16 7.26
C HIS A 188 34.39 -6.90 6.25
N PRO A 189 35.32 -5.94 6.52
CA PRO A 189 36.49 -5.75 5.72
C PRO A 189 37.28 -7.05 5.54
N GLY A 190 37.75 -7.29 4.31
CA GLY A 190 38.45 -8.53 3.91
C GLY A 190 37.52 -9.65 3.42
N ALA A 191 36.21 -9.53 3.55
CA ALA A 191 35.28 -10.54 3.04
C ALA A 191 35.26 -10.55 1.50
N LEU A 192 35.24 -11.75 0.90
CA LEU A 192 35.00 -11.94 -0.53
C LEU A 192 33.49 -11.89 -0.80
N VAL A 193 33.09 -11.05 -1.73
CA VAL A 193 31.70 -10.82 -2.11
C VAL A 193 31.53 -10.85 -3.63
N GLY A 194 30.33 -11.12 -4.12
CA GLY A 194 30.08 -11.15 -5.55
C GLY A 194 28.71 -11.75 -5.93
N PRO A 195 28.37 -11.77 -7.22
CA PRO A 195 27.15 -12.39 -7.72
C PRO A 195 27.15 -13.90 -7.42
N GLY A 196 26.00 -14.43 -6.96
CA GLY A 196 25.84 -15.84 -6.59
C GLY A 196 26.12 -16.12 -5.12
N ASN A 197 26.60 -15.15 -4.34
CA ASN A 197 26.56 -15.22 -2.90
C ASN A 197 25.29 -14.48 -2.43
N ASP A 198 24.28 -15.23 -1.96
CA ASP A 198 22.98 -14.67 -1.55
C ASP A 198 23.04 -13.77 -0.30
N ALA A 199 24.23 -13.65 0.31
CA ALA A 199 24.42 -12.81 1.48
C ALA A 199 24.39 -11.33 1.10
N ALA A 200 23.44 -10.59 1.63
CA ALA A 200 23.42 -9.14 1.56
C ALA A 200 24.64 -8.55 2.29
N LEU A 201 25.13 -7.42 1.83
CA LEU A 201 26.19 -6.66 2.50
C LEU A 201 25.60 -5.85 3.67
N LEU A 202 24.55 -5.11 3.36
CA LEU A 202 23.86 -4.18 4.24
C LEU A 202 22.35 -4.25 3.98
N VAL A 203 21.54 -4.03 5.01
CA VAL A 203 20.10 -3.82 4.86
C VAL A 203 19.78 -2.38 5.27
N ILE A 204 19.05 -1.67 4.42
CA ILE A 204 18.61 -0.29 4.67
C ILE A 204 17.08 -0.28 4.68
N GLN A 205 16.53 0.42 5.68
CA GLN A 205 15.09 0.60 5.83
C GLN A 205 14.76 2.08 5.96
N GLN A 206 13.70 2.51 5.26
CA GLN A 206 13.13 3.83 5.46
C GLN A 206 12.22 3.79 6.69
N VAL A 207 12.63 4.48 7.76
CA VAL A 207 11.91 4.51 9.03
C VAL A 207 11.12 5.81 9.26
N SER A 208 11.39 6.85 8.47
CA SER A 208 10.67 8.15 8.55
C SER A 208 9.22 8.08 8.05
N HIS A 209 8.92 7.09 7.23
CA HIS A 209 7.60 6.74 6.72
C HIS A 209 7.42 5.22 6.91
N LEU A 210 6.31 4.83 7.52
CA LEU A 210 6.02 3.43 7.82
C LEU A 210 4.71 3.00 7.17
N ARG A 211 4.59 1.71 6.90
CA ARG A 211 3.34 1.04 6.52
C ARG A 211 2.82 0.30 7.73
N LEU A 212 1.64 0.65 8.20
CA LEU A 212 0.94 -0.12 9.21
C LEU A 212 0.00 -1.09 8.49
N VAL A 213 0.33 -2.36 8.52
CA VAL A 213 -0.49 -3.43 7.94
C VAL A 213 -1.47 -3.94 8.99
N VAL A 214 -2.76 -3.88 8.68
CA VAL A 214 -3.84 -4.31 9.56
C VAL A 214 -4.60 -5.45 8.88
N PRO A 215 -4.57 -6.67 9.42
CA PRO A 215 -5.38 -7.79 8.94
C PRO A 215 -6.83 -7.64 9.41
N VAL A 216 -7.69 -7.09 8.56
CA VAL A 216 -9.10 -6.80 8.88
C VAL A 216 -9.96 -8.05 8.64
N PRO A 217 -10.66 -8.59 9.65
CA PRO A 217 -11.55 -9.73 9.48
C PRO A 217 -12.69 -9.44 8.49
N GLU A 218 -13.12 -10.46 7.74
CA GLU A 218 -14.17 -10.37 6.70
C GLU A 218 -15.41 -9.61 7.17
N GLN A 219 -15.87 -9.89 8.41
CA GLN A 219 -17.03 -9.21 9.02
C GLN A 219 -16.84 -7.70 9.26
N SER A 220 -15.59 -7.21 9.20
CA SER A 220 -15.23 -5.80 9.47
C SER A 220 -14.73 -5.06 8.24
N VAL A 221 -14.79 -5.70 7.06
CA VAL A 221 -14.32 -5.13 5.78
C VAL A 221 -15.30 -4.07 5.24
N SER A 222 -16.60 -4.18 5.60
CA SER A 222 -17.60 -3.23 5.14
C SER A 222 -17.33 -1.82 5.70
N GLY A 223 -17.30 -0.83 4.81
CA GLY A 223 -17.11 0.58 5.21
C GLY A 223 -15.65 1.03 5.25
N ILE A 224 -14.71 0.28 4.67
CA ILE A 224 -13.35 0.76 4.42
C ILE A 224 -13.40 1.91 3.40
N VAL A 225 -12.85 3.05 3.78
CA VAL A 225 -12.78 4.23 2.91
C VAL A 225 -11.32 4.63 2.76
N ASN A 226 -10.80 4.59 1.52
CA ASN A 226 -9.47 5.08 1.23
C ASN A 226 -9.34 6.56 1.62
N GLY A 227 -8.21 6.94 2.20
CA GLY A 227 -7.96 8.28 2.71
C GLY A 227 -8.53 8.55 4.11
N ALA A 228 -9.28 7.62 4.71
CA ALA A 228 -9.77 7.76 6.07
C ALA A 228 -8.61 7.65 7.08
N SER A 229 -8.65 8.50 8.10
CA SER A 229 -7.71 8.45 9.22
C SER A 229 -8.20 7.43 10.27
N VAL A 230 -7.32 6.56 10.70
CA VAL A 230 -7.58 5.52 11.70
C VAL A 230 -6.63 5.70 12.87
N PRO A 231 -7.14 5.88 14.10
CA PRO A 231 -6.31 6.02 15.29
C PRO A 231 -5.77 4.67 15.75
N PHE A 232 -4.55 4.69 16.28
CA PHE A 232 -3.93 3.52 16.89
C PHE A 232 -3.07 3.90 18.09
N GLN A 233 -2.76 2.92 18.92
CA GLN A 233 -1.89 3.06 20.09
C GLN A 233 -0.79 2.00 20.02
N VAL A 234 0.40 2.37 20.49
CA VAL A 234 1.56 1.46 20.52
C VAL A 234 1.86 1.15 21.99
N PRO A 235 2.07 -0.13 22.35
CA PRO A 235 2.35 -0.51 23.75
C PRO A 235 3.55 0.21 24.36
N ALA A 236 4.54 0.59 23.55
CA ALA A 236 5.69 1.36 24.02
C ALA A 236 5.35 2.79 24.47
N TRP A 237 4.23 3.34 23.99
CA TRP A 237 3.78 4.72 24.27
C TRP A 237 2.26 4.73 24.53
N PRO A 238 1.78 4.14 25.66
CA PRO A 238 0.35 3.94 25.92
C PRO A 238 -0.44 5.25 26.04
N GLU A 239 0.23 6.31 26.47
CA GLU A 239 -0.39 7.65 26.62
C GLU A 239 -0.54 8.42 25.29
N ARG A 240 0.09 7.92 24.21
CA ARG A 240 0.05 8.58 22.91
C ARG A 240 -0.90 7.86 21.96
N THR A 241 -1.76 8.63 21.33
CA THR A 241 -2.58 8.16 20.22
C THR A 241 -2.01 8.71 18.91
N TYR A 242 -1.66 7.82 18.03
CA TYR A 242 -1.20 8.12 16.68
C TYR A 242 -2.33 7.93 15.68
N SER A 243 -2.14 8.36 14.45
CA SER A 243 -3.09 8.12 13.36
C SER A 243 -2.37 7.71 12.09
N GLY A 244 -2.97 6.79 11.34
CA GLY A 244 -2.56 6.41 10.01
C GLY A 244 -3.66 6.67 8.99
N ILE A 245 -3.29 6.87 7.74
CA ILE A 245 -4.24 7.10 6.64
C ILE A 245 -4.36 5.81 5.83
N ILE A 246 -5.57 5.30 5.64
CA ILE A 246 -5.81 4.13 4.77
C ILE A 246 -5.38 4.50 3.35
N ALA A 247 -4.32 3.85 2.88
CA ALA A 247 -3.73 4.11 1.57
C ALA A 247 -3.96 2.98 0.57
N ARG A 248 -3.94 1.74 1.03
CA ARG A 248 -4.04 0.56 0.16
C ARG A 248 -4.89 -0.51 0.81
N VAL A 249 -5.73 -1.14 -0.01
CA VAL A 249 -6.60 -2.26 0.38
C VAL A 249 -6.30 -3.41 -0.58
N SER A 250 -6.03 -4.61 -0.06
CA SER A 250 -5.65 -5.75 -0.90
C SER A 250 -6.77 -6.26 -1.81
N HIS A 251 -8.03 -5.96 -1.46
CA HIS A 251 -9.23 -6.48 -2.14
C HIS A 251 -9.26 -8.01 -2.29
N ALA A 252 -8.46 -8.71 -1.51
CA ALA A 252 -8.39 -10.16 -1.46
C ALA A 252 -8.35 -10.63 0.00
N LEU A 253 -9.07 -11.70 0.29
CA LEU A 253 -9.04 -12.34 1.60
C LEU A 253 -7.97 -13.44 1.61
N ASP A 254 -7.14 -13.44 2.64
CA ASP A 254 -6.30 -14.58 2.95
C ASP A 254 -7.19 -15.74 3.40
N GLN A 255 -7.08 -16.88 2.72
CA GLN A 255 -7.95 -18.04 2.96
C GLN A 255 -7.69 -18.71 4.32
N LYS A 256 -6.48 -18.59 4.88
CA LYS A 256 -6.11 -19.21 6.14
C LYS A 256 -6.60 -18.39 7.33
N THR A 257 -6.42 -17.08 7.27
CA THR A 257 -6.75 -16.16 8.38
C THR A 257 -8.13 -15.54 8.25
N ARG A 258 -8.78 -15.62 7.08
CA ARG A 258 -10.05 -14.96 6.77
C ARG A 258 -10.00 -13.46 6.98
N THR A 259 -8.85 -12.85 6.69
CA THR A 259 -8.63 -11.41 6.83
C THR A 259 -8.24 -10.78 5.50
N MET A 260 -8.54 -9.49 5.37
CA MET A 260 -8.10 -8.64 4.26
C MET A 260 -7.03 -7.67 4.78
N ASN A 261 -5.86 -7.66 4.16
CA ASN A 261 -4.81 -6.72 4.55
C ASN A 261 -5.14 -5.32 4.06
N VAL A 262 -5.15 -4.39 5.00
CA VAL A 262 -5.29 -2.96 4.76
C VAL A 262 -4.02 -2.28 5.24
N GLU A 263 -3.42 -1.46 4.37
CA GLU A 263 -2.21 -0.73 4.70
C GLU A 263 -2.53 0.75 4.95
N LEU A 264 -2.06 1.24 6.08
CA LEU A 264 -2.12 2.64 6.46
C LEU A 264 -0.73 3.26 6.31
N ASP A 265 -0.66 4.44 5.71
CA ASP A 265 0.54 5.24 5.69
C ASP A 265 0.68 6.02 7.00
N VAL A 266 1.83 5.91 7.64
CA VAL A 266 2.13 6.52 8.94
C VAL A 266 3.42 7.33 8.83
N MET A 267 3.34 8.64 9.05
CA MET A 267 4.51 9.50 9.09
C MET A 267 5.17 9.43 10.47
N ASN A 268 6.44 9.08 10.53
CA ASN A 268 7.23 8.88 11.74
C ASN A 268 8.39 9.90 11.77
N ARG A 269 8.05 11.20 11.86
CA ARG A 269 9.05 12.28 11.80
C ARG A 269 9.95 12.36 13.03
N ASP A 270 9.43 11.97 14.18
CA ASP A 270 10.14 11.97 15.47
C ASP A 270 10.94 10.68 15.73
N GLY A 271 10.83 9.68 14.84
CA GLY A 271 11.52 8.39 14.96
C GLY A 271 11.05 7.53 16.15
N SER A 272 9.91 7.86 16.77
CA SER A 272 9.40 7.13 17.93
C SER A 272 8.87 5.74 17.61
N LEU A 273 8.50 5.51 16.36
CA LEU A 273 7.99 4.24 15.87
C LEU A 273 9.08 3.48 15.11
N ALA A 274 9.07 2.15 15.20
CA ALA A 274 10.02 1.30 14.49
C ALA A 274 9.29 0.18 13.73
N PRO A 275 9.82 -0.25 12.57
CA PRO A 275 9.37 -1.48 11.92
C PRO A 275 9.41 -2.67 12.90
N GLY A 276 8.43 -3.56 12.79
CA GLY A 276 8.28 -4.70 13.71
C GLY A 276 7.54 -4.40 15.02
N MET A 277 7.14 -3.15 15.29
CA MET A 277 6.22 -2.86 16.39
C MET A 277 4.79 -3.26 16.04
N TYR A 278 4.03 -3.69 17.08
CA TYR A 278 2.64 -4.15 16.96
C TYR A 278 1.69 -3.17 17.66
N PRO A 279 1.08 -2.22 16.94
CA PRO A 279 0.08 -1.33 17.50
C PRO A 279 -1.29 -1.98 17.62
N ALA A 280 -2.09 -1.47 18.56
CA ALA A 280 -3.52 -1.72 18.68
C ALA A 280 -4.29 -0.65 17.89
N VAL A 281 -4.95 -1.08 16.81
CA VAL A 281 -5.64 -0.20 15.88
C VAL A 281 -7.12 -0.12 16.22
N LYS A 282 -7.64 1.08 16.45
CA LYS A 282 -9.06 1.33 16.72
C LYS A 282 -9.82 1.38 15.39
N TRP A 283 -10.15 0.20 14.86
CA TRP A 283 -10.74 0.04 13.54
C TRP A 283 -12.22 0.42 13.52
N PRO A 284 -12.66 1.38 12.68
CA PRO A 284 -14.06 1.74 12.56
C PRO A 284 -14.81 0.74 11.68
N VAL A 285 -15.73 -0.02 12.25
CA VAL A 285 -16.65 -0.87 11.50
C VAL A 285 -17.92 -0.07 11.22
N ARG A 286 -18.20 0.21 9.95
CA ARG A 286 -19.42 0.88 9.50
C ARG A 286 -20.28 -0.11 8.75
N ARG A 287 -21.55 -0.22 9.10
CA ARG A 287 -22.49 -0.97 8.27
C ARG A 287 -22.91 -0.15 7.06
N ALA A 288 -23.05 -0.82 5.92
CA ALA A 288 -23.46 -0.17 4.67
C ALA A 288 -24.89 0.41 4.72
N GLN A 289 -25.75 -0.18 5.56
CA GLN A 289 -27.13 0.28 5.76
C GLN A 289 -27.31 0.74 7.20
N PRO A 290 -28.05 1.85 7.41
CA PRO A 290 -28.43 2.27 8.75
C PRO A 290 -29.31 1.21 9.42
N SER A 291 -29.14 1.04 10.72
CA SER A 291 -29.94 0.15 11.54
C SER A 291 -31.03 0.90 12.29
N LEU A 292 -32.06 0.18 12.71
CA LEU A 292 -33.16 0.72 13.46
C LEU A 292 -32.88 0.66 14.96
N PHE A 293 -33.18 1.75 15.65
CA PHE A 293 -32.95 1.89 17.08
C PHE A 293 -34.27 2.24 17.80
N VAL A 294 -34.45 1.63 18.96
CA VAL A 294 -35.54 1.93 19.92
C VAL A 294 -34.93 2.10 21.31
N PRO A 295 -35.59 2.76 22.25
CA PRO A 295 -35.19 2.75 23.67
C PRO A 295 -35.00 1.32 24.17
N LYS A 296 -33.99 1.08 25.00
CA LYS A 296 -33.75 -0.24 25.60
C LYS A 296 -34.98 -0.79 26.34
N THR A 297 -35.75 0.13 26.93
CA THR A 297 -37.01 -0.17 27.66
C THR A 297 -38.18 -0.57 26.76
N SER A 298 -38.08 -0.33 25.45
CA SER A 298 -39.05 -0.73 24.44
C SER A 298 -38.89 -2.19 23.99
N VAL A 299 -37.77 -2.83 24.33
CA VAL A 299 -37.48 -4.22 23.92
C VAL A 299 -37.84 -5.16 25.07
N VAL A 300 -38.83 -6.01 24.85
CA VAL A 300 -39.22 -7.07 25.77
C VAL A 300 -38.49 -8.35 25.38
N THR A 301 -37.87 -8.99 26.37
CA THR A 301 -37.21 -10.29 26.19
C THR A 301 -37.83 -11.29 27.16
N THR A 302 -38.46 -12.31 26.63
CA THR A 302 -39.00 -13.45 27.39
C THR A 302 -38.13 -14.69 27.14
N THR A 303 -38.42 -15.80 27.76
CA THR A 303 -37.77 -17.09 27.53
C THR A 303 -37.98 -17.61 26.10
N GLU A 304 -39.06 -17.22 25.45
CA GLU A 304 -39.44 -17.74 24.13
C GLU A 304 -39.09 -16.81 22.96
N ARG A 305 -39.16 -15.49 23.16
CA ARG A 305 -38.95 -14.51 22.10
C ARG A 305 -38.50 -13.13 22.61
N THR A 306 -37.96 -12.33 21.69
CA THR A 306 -37.66 -10.90 21.88
C THR A 306 -38.51 -10.10 20.91
N PHE A 307 -39.25 -9.12 21.40
CA PHE A 307 -40.15 -8.32 20.58
C PHE A 307 -40.24 -6.87 21.06
N VAL A 308 -40.76 -6.01 20.22
CA VAL A 308 -41.20 -4.65 20.53
C VAL A 308 -42.69 -4.55 20.29
N ILE A 309 -43.37 -3.63 20.99
CA ILE A 309 -44.79 -3.40 20.81
C ILE A 309 -44.95 -2.15 19.93
N ARG A 310 -45.41 -2.37 18.69
CA ARG A 310 -45.74 -1.31 17.75
C ARG A 310 -47.18 -0.86 17.93
N ASP A 311 -47.41 0.44 17.77
CA ASP A 311 -48.77 0.99 17.66
C ASP A 311 -49.26 0.86 16.22
N GLU A 312 -50.23 0.01 16.00
CA GLU A 312 -50.91 -0.08 14.71
C GLU A 312 -52.38 0.36 14.86
N ASN A 313 -52.64 1.62 14.47
CA ASN A 313 -53.96 2.25 14.54
C ASN A 313 -54.61 2.22 15.94
N GLY A 314 -53.81 2.47 16.99
CA GLY A 314 -54.28 2.48 18.39
C GLY A 314 -54.37 1.11 19.04
N ARG A 315 -53.78 0.08 18.39
CA ARG A 315 -53.68 -1.29 18.92
C ARG A 315 -52.21 -1.73 19.03
N ALA A 316 -51.93 -2.50 20.07
CA ALA A 316 -50.61 -3.09 20.30
C ALA A 316 -50.39 -4.24 19.31
N GLU A 317 -49.32 -4.18 18.54
CA GLU A 317 -48.85 -5.27 17.68
C GLU A 317 -47.46 -5.73 18.15
N TRP A 318 -47.32 -7.01 18.40
CA TRP A 318 -46.05 -7.60 18.78
C TRP A 318 -45.21 -7.86 17.53
N VAL A 319 -44.10 -7.13 17.40
CA VAL A 319 -43.17 -7.32 16.31
C VAL A 319 -41.92 -8.03 16.83
N ASP A 320 -41.70 -9.27 16.38
CA ASP A 320 -40.52 -10.04 16.75
C ASP A 320 -39.25 -9.38 16.18
N VAL A 321 -38.26 -9.20 17.05
CA VAL A 321 -37.01 -8.57 16.71
C VAL A 321 -35.83 -9.33 17.30
N ARG A 322 -34.66 -9.21 16.64
CA ARG A 322 -33.39 -9.60 17.23
C ARG A 322 -32.69 -8.35 17.75
N LYS A 323 -32.27 -8.40 19.01
CA LYS A 323 -31.50 -7.32 19.63
C LYS A 323 -30.08 -7.34 19.10
N GLY A 324 -29.63 -6.18 18.59
CA GLY A 324 -28.25 -5.94 18.14
C GLY A 324 -27.43 -5.18 19.18
N VAL A 325 -26.65 -4.20 18.70
CA VAL A 325 -25.76 -3.36 19.54
C VAL A 325 -26.59 -2.38 20.37
N SER A 326 -26.10 -2.05 21.57
CA SER A 326 -26.69 -1.00 22.42
C SER A 326 -25.81 0.24 22.41
N GLU A 327 -26.40 1.41 22.13
CA GLU A 327 -25.71 2.70 22.10
C GLU A 327 -26.43 3.67 23.07
N GLY A 328 -25.78 4.00 24.16
CA GLY A 328 -26.40 4.79 25.25
C GLY A 328 -27.69 4.15 25.73
N ASP A 329 -28.82 4.87 25.68
CA ASP A 329 -30.17 4.39 26.08
C ASP A 329 -30.92 3.68 24.95
N LEU A 330 -30.32 3.58 23.74
CA LEU A 330 -30.94 2.94 22.60
C LEU A 330 -30.42 1.52 22.42
N ALA A 331 -31.28 0.64 21.90
CA ALA A 331 -30.95 -0.70 21.46
C ALA A 331 -31.24 -0.83 19.95
N GLU A 332 -30.31 -1.40 19.22
CA GLU A 332 -30.51 -1.81 17.83
C GLU A 332 -31.51 -2.97 17.78
N VAL A 333 -32.45 -2.88 16.85
CA VAL A 333 -33.45 -3.93 16.62
C VAL A 333 -33.45 -4.32 15.14
N LEU A 334 -33.43 -5.63 14.89
CA LEU A 334 -33.43 -6.23 13.55
C LEU A 334 -34.75 -7.04 13.44
N GLY A 335 -35.71 -6.52 12.68
CA GLY A 335 -37.02 -7.13 12.50
C GLY A 335 -37.86 -6.36 11.49
N ASN A 336 -39.13 -6.69 11.38
CA ASN A 336 -40.06 -6.07 10.43
C ASN A 336 -40.58 -4.71 10.95
N LEU A 337 -39.67 -3.75 11.10
CA LEU A 337 -39.95 -2.37 11.51
C LEU A 337 -39.48 -1.41 10.40
N LYS A 338 -40.07 -0.23 10.38
CA LYS A 338 -39.72 0.86 9.47
C LYS A 338 -39.29 2.10 10.26
N PRO A 339 -38.41 2.95 9.73
CA PRO A 339 -38.15 4.24 10.34
C PRO A 339 -39.44 5.05 10.49
N GLY A 340 -39.68 5.57 11.72
CA GLY A 340 -40.88 6.32 12.02
C GLY A 340 -42.01 5.49 12.60
N ASP A 341 -41.98 4.15 12.60
CA ASP A 341 -42.91 3.32 13.33
C ASP A 341 -42.94 3.76 14.78
N LYS A 342 -44.15 3.84 15.38
CA LYS A 342 -44.32 4.20 16.78
C LYS A 342 -44.31 2.94 17.63
N VAL A 343 -43.39 2.89 18.61
CA VAL A 343 -43.31 1.77 19.58
C VAL A 343 -43.48 2.28 20.99
N LEU A 344 -43.97 1.42 21.90
CA LEU A 344 -44.06 1.77 23.30
C LEU A 344 -42.68 2.00 23.90
N ARG A 345 -42.49 3.14 24.57
CA ARG A 345 -41.21 3.50 25.24
C ARG A 345 -40.87 2.51 26.38
N ARG A 346 -41.89 2.04 27.10
CA ARG A 346 -41.78 1.03 28.14
C ARG A 346 -42.73 -0.09 27.80
N ALA A 347 -42.24 -1.13 27.20
CA ALA A 347 -43.01 -2.32 26.85
C ALA A 347 -42.85 -3.38 27.95
N THR A 348 -43.95 -4.07 28.26
CA THR A 348 -43.96 -5.24 29.16
C THR A 348 -44.68 -6.40 28.48
N ASP A 349 -44.42 -7.62 28.89
CA ASP A 349 -45.08 -8.85 28.42
C ASP A 349 -46.53 -8.97 28.87
N GLU A 350 -46.97 -8.11 29.80
CA GLU A 350 -48.36 -8.02 30.22
C GLU A 350 -49.29 -7.40 29.17
N ILE A 351 -48.75 -6.60 28.25
CA ILE A 351 -49.50 -5.96 27.16
C ILE A 351 -49.71 -6.99 26.05
N ARG A 352 -50.97 -7.49 25.97
CA ARG A 352 -51.31 -8.52 24.98
C ARG A 352 -51.37 -7.97 23.57
N ASP A 353 -51.03 -8.83 22.62
CA ASP A 353 -51.20 -8.53 21.20
C ASP A 353 -52.65 -8.19 20.87
N GLY A 354 -52.90 -7.13 20.07
CA GLY A 354 -54.22 -6.61 19.76
C GLY A 354 -54.90 -5.73 20.85
N ALA A 355 -54.27 -5.54 22.03
CA ALA A 355 -54.84 -4.70 23.10
C ALA A 355 -54.88 -3.21 22.68
N PRO A 356 -55.90 -2.44 23.10
CA PRO A 356 -55.99 -1.01 22.82
C PRO A 356 -54.91 -0.22 23.57
N ILE A 357 -54.17 0.65 22.87
CA ILE A 357 -53.21 1.56 23.47
C ILE A 357 -53.88 2.93 23.66
N GLN A 358 -53.99 3.41 24.92
CA GLN A 358 -54.37 4.80 25.16
C GLN A 358 -53.14 5.67 25.32
N MET A 359 -53.09 6.80 24.55
CA MET A 359 -52.01 7.76 24.71
C MET A 359 -52.10 8.46 26.06
N ALA A 360 -50.97 8.58 26.78
CA ALA A 360 -50.88 9.47 27.91
C ALA A 360 -51.14 10.90 27.46
N ARG A 361 -52.23 11.51 27.92
CA ARG A 361 -52.40 12.98 27.73
C ARG A 361 -51.39 13.64 28.66
N HIS A 362 -50.36 14.21 28.10
CA HIS A 362 -49.51 15.16 28.85
C HIS A 362 -50.38 16.41 29.17
N PRO A 363 -50.37 16.88 30.43
CA PRO A 363 -51.01 18.12 30.81
C PRO A 363 -50.34 19.35 30.19
#